data_4e88186889b1f15cadd93eb6f9c09b4a
#
_entry.id   4e88186889b1f15cadd93eb6f9c09b4a
#
_cell.length_a   1.000
_cell.length_b   1.000
_cell.length_c   1.000
_cell.angle_alpha   90.00
_cell.angle_beta   90.00
_cell.angle_gamma   90.00
#
_symmetry.space_group_name_H-M   'P 1'
#
loop_
_entity.id
_entity.type
_entity.pdbx_description
1 polymer ?
#
loop_
_entity_poly.entity_id
_entity_poly.type
_entity_poly.pdbx_seq_one_letter_code
_entity_poly.pdbx_strand_id
1 'polypeptide(L)'
;MLATGFRATLIDTPRSNYNNFLRLSRISQGVRRLGSAAMDLAYVACGRLEGFWDIQLSPWDVAAGVLLVREAGGTVDTLYGDGSLLDGKVDILAANTRVFQALKTVLNSERGL
;
A
#
# COMPACT_ATOMS: atom_id res chain seq x y z
N MET A 1 -12.42 0.44 -3.93
CA MET A 1 -11.41 -0.13 -4.85
C MET A 1 -10.02 0.14 -4.30
N LEU A 2 -9.20 -0.88 -4.28
CA LEU A 2 -7.84 -0.82 -3.78
C LEU A 2 -6.86 -1.11 -4.92
N ALA A 3 -5.59 -0.77 -4.72
CA ALA A 3 -4.54 -1.12 -5.66
C ALA A 3 -3.31 -1.66 -4.93
N THR A 4 -2.51 -2.43 -5.63
CA THR A 4 -1.27 -3.00 -5.12
C THR A 4 -0.31 -3.32 -6.26
N GLY A 5 0.88 -3.80 -5.92
CA GLY A 5 1.86 -4.29 -6.86
C GLY A 5 2.47 -5.60 -6.40
N PHE A 6 3.17 -6.27 -7.30
CA PHE A 6 3.84 -7.52 -7.01
C PHE A 6 5.30 -7.46 -7.45
N ARG A 7 6.16 -8.13 -6.68
CA ARG A 7 7.56 -8.34 -7.02
C ARG A 7 7.77 -9.83 -7.27
N ALA A 8 8.08 -10.22 -8.50
CA ALA A 8 8.24 -11.63 -8.85
C ALA A 8 9.29 -12.33 -7.98
N THR A 9 10.35 -11.62 -7.60
CA THR A 9 11.41 -12.19 -6.78
C THR A 9 10.98 -12.48 -5.35
N LEU A 10 9.84 -11.98 -4.91
CA LEU A 10 9.36 -12.14 -3.54
C LEU A 10 8.14 -13.05 -3.44
N ILE A 11 7.69 -13.63 -4.55
CA ILE A 11 6.38 -14.29 -4.59
C ILE A 11 6.31 -15.51 -3.67
N ASP A 12 7.44 -16.19 -3.46
CA ASP A 12 7.51 -17.39 -2.64
C ASP A 12 8.17 -17.14 -1.28
N THR A 13 8.21 -15.89 -0.83
CA THR A 13 8.84 -15.53 0.44
C THR A 13 7.82 -15.03 1.44
N PRO A 14 8.17 -14.95 2.74
CA PRO A 14 7.30 -14.34 3.74
C PRO A 14 6.96 -12.87 3.46
N ARG A 15 7.75 -12.21 2.61
CA ARG A 15 7.49 -10.83 2.21
C ARG A 15 6.62 -10.74 0.96
N SER A 16 6.11 -11.88 0.46
CA SER A 16 5.23 -11.86 -0.70
C SER A 16 3.95 -11.08 -0.41
N ASN A 17 3.54 -10.28 -1.38
CA ASN A 17 2.30 -9.53 -1.30
C ASN A 17 1.08 -10.37 -1.71
N TYR A 18 1.28 -11.62 -2.09
CA TYR A 18 0.21 -12.45 -2.65
C TYR A 18 -0.89 -12.73 -1.64
N ASN A 19 -0.53 -13.07 -0.41
CA ASN A 19 -1.52 -13.34 0.63
C ASN A 19 -2.34 -12.09 0.97
N ASN A 20 -1.70 -10.93 1.00
CA ASN A 20 -2.39 -9.65 1.20
C ASN A 20 -3.43 -9.43 0.10
N PHE A 21 -3.05 -9.67 -1.14
CA PHE A 21 -3.94 -9.55 -2.28
C PHE A 21 -5.16 -10.43 -2.12
N LEU A 22 -4.95 -11.71 -1.78
CA LEU A 22 -6.06 -12.65 -1.60
C LEU A 22 -7.02 -12.23 -0.51
N ARG A 23 -6.49 -11.81 0.64
CA ARG A 23 -7.34 -11.40 1.76
C ARG A 23 -8.15 -10.15 1.44
N LEU A 24 -7.51 -9.14 0.89
CA LEU A 24 -8.19 -7.88 0.60
C LEU A 24 -9.13 -7.99 -0.58
N SER A 25 -8.88 -8.90 -1.53
CA SER A 25 -9.82 -9.15 -2.61
C SER A 25 -11.16 -9.69 -2.12
N ARG A 26 -11.17 -10.39 -0.98
CA ARG A 26 -12.39 -10.97 -0.42
C ARG A 26 -13.27 -9.96 0.30
N ILE A 27 -12.67 -8.88 0.81
CA ILE A 27 -13.39 -7.93 1.67
C ILE A 27 -13.55 -6.55 1.05
N SER A 28 -13.06 -6.34 -0.16
CA SER A 28 -13.18 -5.06 -0.86
C SER A 28 -13.98 -5.24 -2.14
N GLN A 29 -14.32 -4.14 -2.79
CA GLN A 29 -14.96 -4.16 -4.10
C GLN A 29 -14.06 -4.73 -5.17
N GLY A 30 -12.77 -4.71 -4.96
CA GLY A 30 -11.80 -5.24 -5.87
C GLY A 30 -10.42 -4.66 -5.63
N VAL A 31 -9.42 -5.36 -6.13
CA VAL A 31 -8.03 -4.91 -6.04
C VAL A 31 -7.47 -4.83 -7.45
N ARG A 32 -6.84 -3.71 -7.77
CA ARG A 32 -6.22 -3.46 -9.08
C ARG A 32 -4.71 -3.54 -8.98
N ARG A 33 -4.08 -3.91 -10.07
CA ARG A 33 -2.64 -3.87 -10.23
C ARG A 33 -2.33 -3.00 -11.43
N LEU A 34 -2.13 -1.71 -11.17
CA LEU A 34 -1.98 -0.72 -12.24
C LEU A 34 -0.55 -0.57 -12.75
N GLY A 35 0.40 -1.08 -11.99
CA GLY A 35 1.79 -1.13 -12.46
C GLY A 35 2.63 0.11 -12.18
N SER A 36 2.11 1.10 -11.48
CA SER A 36 2.84 2.32 -11.15
C SER A 36 2.46 2.82 -9.77
N ALA A 37 3.40 2.77 -8.83
CA ALA A 37 3.19 3.28 -7.48
C ALA A 37 2.84 4.78 -7.50
N ALA A 38 3.51 5.55 -8.35
CA ALA A 38 3.24 6.99 -8.45
C ALA A 38 1.80 7.26 -8.88
N MET A 39 1.29 6.53 -9.86
CA MET A 39 -0.08 6.67 -10.31
C MET A 39 -1.07 6.18 -9.27
N ASP A 40 -0.77 5.06 -8.61
CA ASP A 40 -1.64 4.52 -7.56
C ASP A 40 -1.80 5.52 -6.42
N LEU A 41 -0.71 6.13 -5.97
CA LEU A 41 -0.75 7.14 -4.92
C LEU A 41 -1.53 8.39 -5.37
N ALA A 42 -1.35 8.80 -6.62
CA ALA A 42 -2.12 9.93 -7.16
C ALA A 42 -3.63 9.62 -7.17
N TYR A 43 -4.01 8.41 -7.51
CA TYR A 43 -5.42 8.00 -7.51
C TYR A 43 -6.00 7.93 -6.09
N VAL A 44 -5.20 7.52 -5.11
CA VAL A 44 -5.62 7.61 -3.71
C VAL A 44 -5.83 9.08 -3.31
N ALA A 45 -4.89 9.93 -3.69
CA ALA A 45 -4.97 11.36 -3.36
C ALA A 45 -6.23 12.02 -3.93
N CYS A 46 -6.61 11.69 -5.16
CA CYS A 46 -7.78 12.30 -5.80
C CYS A 46 -9.09 11.55 -5.55
N GLY A 47 -9.07 10.48 -4.74
CA GLY A 47 -10.28 9.78 -4.35
C GLY A 47 -10.76 8.70 -5.30
N ARG A 48 -9.99 8.36 -6.32
CA ARG A 48 -10.36 7.27 -7.25
C ARG A 48 -10.11 5.89 -6.67
N LEU A 49 -9.16 5.80 -5.73
CA LEU A 49 -8.90 4.58 -4.96
C LEU A 49 -9.06 4.89 -3.49
N GLU A 50 -9.56 3.96 -2.71
CA GLU A 50 -9.63 4.09 -1.26
C GLU A 50 -8.29 3.80 -0.60
N GLY A 51 -7.45 2.97 -1.22
CA GLY A 51 -6.15 2.65 -0.66
C GLY A 51 -5.22 1.97 -1.65
N PHE A 52 -3.95 2.00 -1.30
CA PHE A 52 -2.86 1.37 -2.03
C PHE A 52 -1.84 0.85 -1.03
N TRP A 53 -1.38 -0.38 -1.24
CA TRP A 53 -0.25 -0.93 -0.48
C TRP A 53 0.72 -1.59 -1.44
N ASP A 54 1.99 -1.56 -1.09
CA ASP A 54 3.02 -2.26 -1.87
C ASP A 54 4.24 -2.47 -0.98
N ILE A 55 5.13 -3.33 -1.41
CA ILE A 55 6.34 -3.66 -0.67
C ILE A 55 7.58 -3.47 -1.54
N GLN A 56 8.72 -3.24 -0.88
CA GLN A 56 10.02 -3.16 -1.54
C GLN A 56 10.12 -2.08 -2.62
N LEU A 57 9.45 -0.96 -2.42
CA LEU A 57 9.55 0.19 -3.30
C LEU A 57 10.80 1.01 -2.97
N SER A 58 11.31 1.73 -3.95
CA SER A 58 12.36 2.71 -3.72
C SER A 58 11.74 4.03 -3.23
N PRO A 59 12.46 4.79 -2.38
CA PRO A 59 11.90 6.06 -1.88
C PRO A 59 11.47 7.03 -2.98
N TRP A 60 12.23 7.11 -4.07
CA TRP A 60 11.91 8.00 -5.19
C TRP A 60 10.62 7.60 -5.91
N ASP A 61 10.20 6.33 -5.81
CA ASP A 61 8.95 5.88 -6.42
C ASP A 61 7.73 6.43 -5.69
N VAL A 62 7.89 6.83 -4.44
CA VAL A 62 6.75 7.18 -3.58
C VAL A 62 6.80 8.61 -3.05
N ALA A 63 7.94 9.30 -3.13
CA ALA A 63 8.11 10.59 -2.46
C ALA A 63 7.04 11.63 -2.84
N ALA A 64 6.81 11.84 -4.13
CA ALA A 64 5.80 12.80 -4.58
C ALA A 64 4.40 12.33 -4.24
N GLY A 65 4.13 11.03 -4.38
CA GLY A 65 2.81 10.46 -4.07
C GLY A 65 2.47 10.56 -2.59
N VAL A 66 3.44 10.35 -1.72
CA VAL A 66 3.24 10.52 -0.27
C VAL A 66 2.78 11.95 0.03
N LEU A 67 3.45 12.93 -0.55
CA LEU A 67 3.08 14.33 -0.36
C LEU A 67 1.66 14.60 -0.87
N LEU A 68 1.33 14.10 -2.06
CA LEU A 68 0.00 14.29 -2.64
C LEU A 68 -1.09 13.72 -1.75
N VAL A 69 -0.91 12.50 -1.24
CA VAL A 69 -1.90 11.86 -0.38
C VAL A 69 -2.09 12.65 0.90
N ARG A 70 -1.00 13.08 1.53
CA ARG A 70 -1.06 13.85 2.79
C ARG A 70 -1.73 15.21 2.58
N GLU A 71 -1.38 15.91 1.50
CA GLU A 71 -1.99 17.21 1.18
C GLU A 71 -3.49 17.07 0.88
N ALA A 72 -3.92 15.94 0.36
CA ALA A 72 -5.33 15.69 0.08
C ALA A 72 -6.12 15.21 1.31
N GLY A 73 -5.46 15.08 2.47
CA GLY A 73 -6.13 14.64 3.70
C GLY A 73 -6.12 13.15 3.95
N GLY A 74 -5.43 12.38 3.10
CA GLY A 74 -5.26 10.95 3.32
C GLY A 74 -4.14 10.65 4.32
N THR A 75 -3.96 9.37 4.61
CA THR A 75 -2.95 8.90 5.57
C THR A 75 -1.98 7.97 4.86
N VAL A 76 -0.70 8.17 5.11
CA VAL A 76 0.38 7.32 4.57
C VAL A 76 1.33 6.96 5.70
N ASP A 77 1.70 5.68 5.78
CA ASP A 77 2.69 5.21 6.75
C ASP A 77 3.38 3.97 6.20
N THR A 78 4.39 3.49 6.91
CA THR A 78 4.98 2.19 6.61
C THR A 78 3.93 1.11 6.83
N LEU A 79 3.94 0.10 5.96
CA LEU A 79 2.92 -0.95 5.97
C LEU A 79 2.94 -1.74 7.28
N TYR A 80 4.14 -2.02 7.78
CA TYR A 80 4.31 -2.86 8.96
C TYR A 80 4.74 -2.07 10.20
N GLY A 81 4.71 -0.75 10.11
CA GLY A 81 4.98 0.10 11.28
C GLY A 81 6.45 0.26 11.64
N ASP A 82 7.36 -0.15 10.78
CA ASP A 82 8.80 -0.02 11.01
C ASP A 82 9.47 0.69 9.83
N GLY A 83 10.61 1.31 10.10
CA GLY A 83 11.40 1.99 9.10
C GLY A 83 10.84 3.36 8.71
N SER A 84 11.39 3.89 7.64
CA SER A 84 11.08 5.21 7.13
C SER A 84 10.51 5.10 5.71
N LEU A 85 9.64 6.04 5.35
CA LEU A 85 9.14 6.14 3.98
C LEU A 85 10.18 6.70 3.01
N LEU A 86 11.32 7.19 3.49
CA LEU A 86 12.30 7.85 2.66
C LEU A 86 13.70 7.20 2.72
N ASP A 87 13.80 6.01 3.28
CA ASP A 87 15.09 5.36 3.48
C ASP A 87 15.01 3.88 3.15
N GLY A 88 15.98 3.39 2.37
CA GLY A 88 16.04 1.98 1.98
C GLY A 88 14.85 1.55 1.13
N LYS A 89 14.49 0.29 1.22
CA LYS A 89 13.29 -0.23 0.57
C LYS A 89 12.06 0.05 1.43
N VAL A 90 10.99 0.48 0.79
CA VAL A 90 9.81 0.97 1.47
C VAL A 90 8.64 0.00 1.28
N ASP A 91 8.04 -0.39 2.40
CA ASP A 91 6.77 -1.12 2.43
C ASP A 91 5.72 -0.10 2.87
N ILE A 92 4.78 0.23 1.99
CA ILE A 92 3.92 1.41 2.17
C ILE A 92 2.44 1.04 2.21
N LEU A 93 1.68 1.78 3.01
CA LEU A 93 0.23 1.79 2.98
C LEU A 93 -0.24 3.24 2.91
N ALA A 94 -1.06 3.54 1.91
CA ALA A 94 -1.68 4.85 1.74
C ALA A 94 -3.18 4.65 1.56
N ALA A 95 -3.99 5.45 2.22
CA ALA A 95 -5.44 5.31 2.13
C ALA A 95 -6.13 6.60 2.53
N ASN A 96 -7.43 6.70 2.17
CA ASN A 96 -8.23 7.72 2.81
C ASN A 96 -8.28 7.40 4.32
N THR A 97 -8.41 8.45 5.13
CA THR A 97 -8.27 8.31 6.57
C THR A 97 -9.32 7.38 7.19
N ARG A 98 -10.49 7.27 6.57
CA ARG A 98 -11.57 6.42 7.10
C ARG A 98 -11.21 4.94 7.06
N VAL A 99 -10.51 4.49 6.02
CA VAL A 99 -10.24 3.07 5.86
C VAL A 99 -8.80 2.69 6.23
N PHE A 100 -7.94 3.67 6.49
CA PHE A 100 -6.52 3.40 6.73
C PHE A 100 -6.30 2.40 7.85
N GLN A 101 -6.92 2.62 9.01
CA GLN A 101 -6.70 1.75 10.16
C GLN A 101 -7.24 0.36 9.93
N ALA A 102 -8.39 0.24 9.26
CA ALA A 102 -8.96 -1.06 8.93
C ALA A 102 -8.03 -1.85 8.00
N LEU A 103 -7.49 -1.19 6.98
CA LEU A 103 -6.54 -1.84 6.07
C LEU A 103 -5.27 -2.24 6.79
N LYS A 104 -4.74 -1.38 7.64
CA LYS A 104 -3.52 -1.69 8.39
C LYS A 104 -3.73 -2.89 9.30
N THR A 105 -4.86 -2.98 9.96
CA THR A 105 -5.19 -4.11 10.82
C THR A 105 -5.24 -5.41 10.03
N VAL A 106 -5.91 -5.42 8.88
CA VAL A 106 -6.00 -6.63 8.05
C VAL A 106 -4.62 -7.04 7.54
N LEU A 107 -3.83 -6.09 7.03
CA LEU A 107 -2.53 -6.38 6.46
C LEU A 107 -1.52 -6.86 7.49
N ASN A 108 -1.64 -6.42 8.74
CA ASN A 108 -0.74 -6.84 9.81
C ASN A 108 -1.21 -8.09 10.55
N SER A 109 -2.46 -8.50 10.39
CA SER A 109 -3.03 -9.61 11.17
C SER A 109 -2.33 -10.94 10.94
N GLU A 110 -1.71 -11.13 9.79
CA GLU A 110 -1.01 -12.37 9.46
C GLU A 110 0.48 -12.34 9.73
N ARG A 111 1.05 -11.17 10.07
CA ARG A 111 2.48 -11.11 10.36
C ARG A 111 2.85 -11.93 11.58
N GLY A 112 1.96 -12.06 12.51
CA GLY A 112 2.16 -12.82 13.72
C GLY A 112 1.92 -14.33 13.57
N LEU A 113 1.53 -14.75 12.40
CA LEU A 113 1.31 -16.16 12.13
C LEU A 113 2.60 -16.80 11.62
#